data_9bd96b7ac8de7d09a6a228cda446e550
#
_entry.id   9bd96b7ac8de7d09a6a228cda446e550
#
_cell.length_a   1.000
_cell.length_b   1.000
_cell.length_c   1.000
_cell.angle_alpha   90.00
_cell.angle_beta   90.00
_cell.angle_gamma   90.00
#
_symmetry.space_group_name_H-M   'P 1'
#
loop_
_entity.id
_entity.type
_entity.pdbx_description
1 polymer ?
#
loop_
_entity_poly.entity_id
_entity_poly.type
_entity_poly.pdbx_seq_one_letter_code
_entity_poly.pdbx_strand_id
1 'polypeptide(L)'
;MKSNFYGNRKSLIAICFCSIFLFGNRIVCTAANHNEGEFVWYNGKQAITYSVSKSVSPVVTIALDMFTGDMKQVTGVLPQKTHTGNTAIKIVQLDKNRSALKELLKQDVPVDSLMSKKDAFFIKVTESSNKKQLLVVGSDGRGTAYGILELSRLAGVSPWVWWGDVTPIKKNQLTLPADYTTFQSPSVEYRGIFLNDEDWSLQPWSWKNFEPSDTKGRIGARTYKEIFKLLMRLRANAIWPGMHGITTLFYFVPGAKEAADSCGIVIIVNL
;
A
#
# COMPACT_ATOMS: atom_id res chain seq x y z
N MET A 1 10.84 63.10 -51.48
CA MET A 1 11.21 64.14 -50.49
C MET A 1 11.94 63.45 -49.37
N LYS A 2 13.27 63.53 -49.36
CA LYS A 2 14.19 64.15 -48.38
C LYS A 2 13.83 63.69 -46.91
N SER A 3 14.74 63.21 -46.06
CA SER A 3 16.21 63.39 -45.93
C SER A 3 16.80 62.43 -44.91
N ASN A 4 18.04 62.11 -45.18
CA ASN A 4 19.08 61.50 -44.32
C ASN A 4 19.11 62.01 -42.89
N PHE A 5 19.51 61.17 -41.91
CA PHE A 5 20.62 61.55 -41.01
C PHE A 5 21.40 60.32 -40.52
N TYR A 6 22.69 60.37 -40.75
CA TYR A 6 23.77 59.49 -40.27
C TYR A 6 24.00 59.75 -38.77
N GLY A 7 24.28 58.66 -38.01
CA GLY A 7 24.79 58.75 -36.63
C GLY A 7 25.70 57.54 -36.34
N ASN A 8 26.96 57.73 -36.59
CA ASN A 8 28.07 56.82 -36.36
C ASN A 8 28.37 56.73 -34.83
N ARG A 9 28.35 55.59 -34.21
CA ARG A 9 28.99 55.37 -32.91
C ARG A 9 29.75 54.06 -32.93
N LYS A 10 31.08 54.22 -32.90
CA LYS A 10 32.07 53.18 -32.59
C LYS A 10 31.84 52.69 -31.16
N SER A 11 31.66 51.41 -30.98
CA SER A 11 31.77 50.75 -29.67
C SER A 11 32.97 49.84 -29.63
N LEU A 12 33.83 50.12 -28.68
CA LEU A 12 35.01 49.36 -28.33
C LEU A 12 34.64 47.92 -27.95
N ILE A 13 35.29 46.96 -28.54
CA ILE A 13 35.29 45.57 -28.09
C ILE A 13 36.40 45.46 -27.03
N ALA A 14 35.95 45.33 -25.76
CA ALA A 14 36.84 44.95 -24.68
C ALA A 14 36.98 43.42 -24.66
N ILE A 15 38.14 42.91 -25.05
CA ILE A 15 38.49 41.48 -24.93
C ILE A 15 38.92 41.24 -23.51
N CYS A 16 38.05 40.61 -22.72
CA CYS A 16 38.41 40.08 -21.42
C CYS A 16 39.04 38.71 -21.56
N PHE A 17 40.34 38.63 -21.39
CA PHE A 17 41.08 37.37 -21.22
C PHE A 17 40.69 36.80 -19.84
N CYS A 18 39.79 35.81 -19.78
CA CYS A 18 39.62 34.98 -18.61
C CYS A 18 40.61 33.81 -18.66
N SER A 19 41.63 33.91 -17.84
CA SER A 19 42.56 32.82 -17.55
C SER A 19 41.82 31.66 -16.88
N ILE A 20 41.65 30.55 -17.61
CA ILE A 20 41.08 29.33 -17.06
C ILE A 20 42.15 28.63 -16.23
N PHE A 21 42.12 28.80 -14.92
CA PHE A 21 42.83 27.93 -13.98
C PHE A 21 42.15 26.58 -13.91
N LEU A 22 42.68 25.55 -14.53
CA LEU A 22 42.31 24.16 -14.38
C LEU A 22 42.73 23.67 -12.99
N PHE A 23 41.91 23.94 -11.97
CA PHE A 23 41.95 23.14 -10.75
C PHE A 23 41.11 21.89 -10.98
N GLY A 24 41.80 20.75 -11.12
CA GLY A 24 41.21 19.43 -11.16
C GLY A 24 40.50 19.12 -9.84
N ASN A 25 39.24 19.55 -9.68
CA ASN A 25 38.37 19.04 -8.64
C ASN A 25 38.00 17.60 -8.99
N ARG A 26 38.68 16.65 -8.36
CA ARG A 26 38.17 15.29 -8.24
C ARG A 26 36.83 15.40 -7.53
N ILE A 27 35.75 15.23 -8.30
CA ILE A 27 34.44 14.95 -7.70
C ILE A 27 34.58 13.59 -7.03
N VAL A 28 34.92 13.58 -5.76
CA VAL A 28 34.77 12.42 -4.89
C VAL A 28 33.27 12.26 -4.75
N CYS A 29 32.72 11.32 -5.49
CA CYS A 29 31.35 10.86 -5.26
C CYS A 29 31.35 10.17 -3.87
N THR A 30 31.20 10.96 -2.82
CA THR A 30 30.94 10.43 -1.47
C THR A 30 29.63 9.66 -1.56
N ALA A 31 29.73 8.35 -1.34
CA ALA A 31 28.57 7.52 -1.10
C ALA A 31 27.67 8.25 -0.10
N ALA A 32 26.39 8.40 -0.45
CA ALA A 32 25.43 9.11 0.37
C ALA A 32 25.54 8.63 1.81
N ASN A 33 25.93 9.53 2.70
CA ASN A 33 25.86 9.31 4.14
C ASN A 33 24.41 8.91 4.43
N HIS A 34 24.21 7.73 5.01
CA HIS A 34 22.96 7.37 5.63
C HIS A 34 22.65 8.48 6.66
N ASN A 35 21.69 9.34 6.35
CA ASN A 35 21.22 10.33 7.29
C ASN A 35 20.81 9.60 8.56
N GLU A 36 21.33 9.99 9.71
CA GLU A 36 20.96 9.44 11.03
C GLU A 36 19.44 9.52 11.28
N GLY A 37 18.71 10.25 10.43
CA GLY A 37 17.28 10.46 10.45
C GLY A 37 16.42 9.49 9.61
N GLU A 38 16.98 8.48 8.93
CA GLU A 38 16.19 7.56 8.09
C GLU A 38 16.21 6.11 8.58
N PHE A 39 15.07 5.45 8.41
CA PHE A 39 14.91 4.00 8.55
C PHE A 39 14.81 3.36 7.18
N VAL A 40 15.78 2.50 6.83
CA VAL A 40 15.80 1.74 5.59
C VAL A 40 15.22 0.36 5.82
N TRP A 41 14.03 0.08 5.27
CA TRP A 41 13.37 -1.23 5.37
C TRP A 41 13.57 -2.12 4.14
N TYR A 42 14.13 -1.54 3.05
CA TYR A 42 14.68 -2.26 1.91
C TYR A 42 15.90 -1.52 1.36
N ASN A 43 17.00 -2.23 1.13
CA ASN A 43 18.31 -1.66 0.76
C ASN A 43 18.81 -2.12 -0.63
N GLY A 44 17.96 -2.75 -1.43
CA GLY A 44 18.32 -3.25 -2.75
C GLY A 44 19.11 -4.56 -2.76
N LYS A 45 19.50 -5.10 -1.62
CA LYS A 45 20.38 -6.28 -1.53
C LYS A 45 19.69 -7.53 -0.97
N GLN A 46 18.86 -7.36 0.03
CA GLN A 46 18.23 -8.46 0.76
C GLN A 46 16.71 -8.36 0.69
N ALA A 47 16.04 -9.50 0.68
CA ALA A 47 14.59 -9.54 0.77
C ALA A 47 14.08 -8.84 2.03
N ILE A 48 12.96 -8.12 1.91
CA ILE A 48 12.25 -7.58 3.07
C ILE A 48 11.82 -8.74 3.95
N THR A 49 12.21 -8.73 5.22
CA THR A 49 11.79 -9.75 6.18
C THR A 49 10.62 -9.25 7.00
N TYR A 50 9.64 -10.11 7.25
CA TYR A 50 8.51 -9.77 8.10
C TYR A 50 8.13 -10.93 9.04
N SER A 51 7.61 -10.56 10.19
CA SER A 51 6.94 -11.48 11.10
C SER A 51 5.51 -11.04 11.34
N VAL A 52 4.64 -12.00 11.60
CA VAL A 52 3.24 -11.76 11.92
C VAL A 52 2.85 -12.55 13.16
N SER A 53 1.98 -12.00 13.98
CA SER A 53 1.50 -12.65 15.20
C SER A 53 0.93 -14.05 14.92
N LYS A 54 1.04 -14.93 15.92
CA LYS A 54 0.74 -16.36 15.78
C LYS A 54 -0.69 -16.64 15.32
N SER A 55 -1.65 -15.85 15.79
CA SER A 55 -3.06 -15.95 15.43
C SER A 55 -3.49 -14.70 14.68
N VAL A 56 -4.04 -14.87 13.48
CA VAL A 56 -4.57 -13.77 12.66
C VAL A 56 -5.87 -14.17 11.96
N SER A 57 -6.66 -13.16 11.58
CA SER A 57 -7.87 -13.33 10.79
C SER A 57 -7.56 -13.62 9.31
N PRO A 58 -8.43 -14.30 8.54
CA PRO A 58 -8.20 -14.58 7.12
C PRO A 58 -7.85 -13.35 6.28
N VAL A 59 -8.49 -12.20 6.54
CA VAL A 59 -8.23 -10.94 5.84
C VAL A 59 -6.78 -10.47 5.95
N VAL A 60 -6.10 -10.79 7.06
CA VAL A 60 -4.69 -10.48 7.24
C VAL A 60 -3.81 -11.32 6.30
N THR A 61 -4.16 -12.58 6.10
CA THR A 61 -3.47 -13.45 5.14
C THR A 61 -3.61 -12.92 3.72
N ILE A 62 -4.84 -12.52 3.33
CA ILE A 62 -5.08 -11.89 2.02
C ILE A 62 -4.23 -10.62 1.86
N ALA A 63 -4.20 -9.75 2.89
CA ALA A 63 -3.40 -8.52 2.85
C ALA A 63 -1.89 -8.80 2.74
N LEU A 64 -1.40 -9.85 3.40
CA LEU A 64 0.00 -10.29 3.28
C LEU A 64 0.34 -10.79 1.88
N ASP A 65 -0.56 -11.57 1.26
CA ASP A 65 -0.38 -12.03 -0.12
C ASP A 65 -0.34 -10.85 -1.09
N MET A 66 -1.23 -9.86 -0.91
CA MET A 66 -1.22 -8.63 -1.69
C MET A 66 0.09 -7.84 -1.49
N PHE A 67 0.50 -7.62 -0.24
CA PHE A 67 1.73 -6.91 0.10
C PHE A 67 2.98 -7.59 -0.48
N THR A 68 3.09 -8.91 -0.36
CA THR A 68 4.25 -9.63 -0.90
C THR A 68 4.32 -9.56 -2.43
N GLY A 69 3.17 -9.64 -3.11
CA GLY A 69 3.06 -9.42 -4.54
C GLY A 69 3.45 -7.99 -4.96
N ASP A 70 2.98 -7.00 -4.21
CA ASP A 70 3.31 -5.58 -4.43
C ASP A 70 4.81 -5.33 -4.28
N MET A 71 5.40 -5.83 -3.21
CA MET A 71 6.84 -5.66 -2.97
C MET A 71 7.69 -6.37 -4.05
N LYS A 72 7.25 -7.52 -4.53
CA LYS A 72 7.89 -8.17 -5.69
C LYS A 72 7.86 -7.28 -6.93
N GLN A 73 6.75 -6.58 -7.18
CA GLN A 73 6.67 -5.63 -8.31
C GLN A 73 7.57 -4.42 -8.11
N VAL A 74 7.61 -3.84 -6.89
CA VAL A 74 8.40 -2.63 -6.56
C VAL A 74 9.90 -2.93 -6.49
N THR A 75 10.30 -4.03 -5.85
CA THR A 75 11.71 -4.32 -5.53
C THR A 75 12.35 -5.38 -6.43
N GLY A 76 11.53 -6.16 -7.14
CA GLY A 76 11.97 -7.35 -7.87
C GLY A 76 12.16 -8.59 -6.98
N VAL A 77 12.08 -8.45 -5.64
CA VAL A 77 12.36 -9.52 -4.67
C VAL A 77 11.12 -9.81 -3.82
N LEU A 78 10.81 -11.08 -3.63
CA LEU A 78 9.68 -11.49 -2.80
C LEU A 78 10.04 -11.34 -1.31
N PRO A 79 9.21 -10.65 -0.48
CA PRO A 79 9.40 -10.62 0.96
C PRO A 79 9.39 -12.00 1.60
N GLN A 80 10.15 -12.16 2.68
CA GLN A 80 10.30 -13.43 3.38
C GLN A 80 9.68 -13.36 4.78
N LYS A 81 8.77 -14.30 5.05
CA LYS A 81 8.24 -14.49 6.40
C LYS A 81 9.29 -15.20 7.26
N THR A 82 9.53 -14.67 8.46
CA THR A 82 10.43 -15.28 9.43
C THR A 82 9.75 -15.46 10.80
N HIS A 83 10.26 -16.35 11.60
CA HIS A 83 9.81 -16.59 12.98
C HIS A 83 10.76 -16.00 14.01
N THR A 84 11.90 -15.48 13.57
CA THR A 84 12.92 -14.85 14.45
C THR A 84 12.52 -13.40 14.74
N GLY A 85 12.81 -12.91 15.96
CA GLY A 85 12.44 -11.55 16.39
C GLY A 85 13.14 -10.41 15.65
N ASN A 86 14.07 -10.72 14.73
CA ASN A 86 14.87 -9.74 14.01
C ASN A 86 14.40 -9.59 12.56
N THR A 87 13.26 -8.94 12.39
CA THR A 87 12.64 -8.68 11.07
C THR A 87 12.59 -7.19 10.78
N ALA A 88 12.61 -6.82 9.48
CA ALA A 88 12.40 -5.42 9.08
C ALA A 88 10.98 -4.93 9.45
N ILE A 89 9.99 -5.83 9.42
CA ILE A 89 8.58 -5.50 9.70
C ILE A 89 8.02 -6.53 10.71
N LYS A 90 7.40 -6.02 11.79
CA LYS A 90 6.65 -6.81 12.77
C LYS A 90 5.18 -6.43 12.70
N ILE A 91 4.30 -7.42 12.51
CA ILE A 91 2.86 -7.23 12.34
C ILE A 91 2.10 -7.91 13.47
N VAL A 92 1.22 -7.18 14.14
CA VAL A 92 0.44 -7.66 15.29
C VAL A 92 -1.05 -7.36 15.07
N GLN A 93 -1.87 -8.40 15.12
CA GLN A 93 -3.32 -8.27 15.23
C GLN A 93 -3.70 -8.32 16.72
N LEU A 94 -4.19 -7.20 17.27
CA LEU A 94 -4.28 -6.99 18.70
C LEU A 94 -5.39 -7.81 19.39
N ASP A 95 -6.59 -7.85 18.81
CA ASP A 95 -7.76 -8.57 19.36
C ASP A 95 -7.51 -10.07 19.56
N LYS A 96 -6.64 -10.68 18.75
CA LYS A 96 -6.26 -12.10 18.83
C LYS A 96 -4.95 -12.37 19.57
N ASN A 97 -4.17 -11.34 19.92
CA ASN A 97 -2.83 -11.49 20.48
C ASN A 97 -2.62 -10.59 21.71
N ARG A 98 -3.51 -10.66 22.67
CA ARG A 98 -3.45 -9.85 23.90
C ARG A 98 -2.20 -10.06 24.74
N SER A 99 -1.51 -11.18 24.60
CA SER A 99 -0.21 -11.41 25.24
C SER A 99 0.87 -10.43 24.83
N ALA A 100 0.74 -9.81 23.65
CA ALA A 100 1.67 -8.79 23.16
C ALA A 100 1.52 -7.42 23.84
N LEU A 101 0.43 -7.17 24.58
CA LEU A 101 0.10 -5.86 25.16
C LEU A 101 1.24 -5.24 25.98
N LYS A 102 1.87 -6.02 26.87
CA LYS A 102 2.97 -5.52 27.72
C LYS A 102 4.17 -5.05 26.91
N GLU A 103 4.48 -5.74 25.82
CA GLU A 103 5.58 -5.38 24.94
C GLU A 103 5.23 -4.14 24.11
N LEU A 104 3.99 -4.06 23.61
CA LEU A 104 3.52 -2.93 22.81
C LEU A 104 3.49 -1.64 23.62
N LEU A 105 3.05 -1.69 24.87
CA LEU A 105 3.06 -0.52 25.77
C LEU A 105 4.49 0.01 26.01
N LYS A 106 5.50 -0.88 26.11
CA LYS A 106 6.90 -0.46 26.22
C LYS A 106 7.45 0.24 24.97
N GLN A 107 6.77 0.10 23.83
CA GLN A 107 7.12 0.70 22.56
C GLN A 107 6.25 1.93 22.24
N ASP A 108 5.55 2.49 23.23
CA ASP A 108 4.65 3.65 23.12
C ASP A 108 3.53 3.43 22.08
N VAL A 109 3.04 2.20 21.95
CA VAL A 109 1.87 1.92 21.11
C VAL A 109 0.61 2.38 21.86
N PRO A 110 -0.29 3.16 21.22
CA PRO A 110 -1.50 3.65 21.85
C PRO A 110 -2.57 2.53 21.93
N VAL A 111 -2.29 1.53 22.77
CA VAL A 111 -3.07 0.28 22.87
C VAL A 111 -4.54 0.56 23.20
N ASP A 112 -4.83 1.44 24.16
CA ASP A 112 -6.20 1.75 24.59
C ASP A 112 -6.99 2.41 23.43
N SER A 113 -6.33 3.31 22.70
CA SER A 113 -6.93 3.93 21.52
C SER A 113 -7.22 2.91 20.41
N LEU A 114 -6.30 1.96 20.18
CA LEU A 114 -6.51 0.88 19.23
C LEU A 114 -7.65 -0.03 19.68
N MET A 115 -7.70 -0.44 20.94
CA MET A 115 -8.72 -1.34 21.47
C MET A 115 -10.12 -0.71 21.46
N SER A 116 -10.23 0.60 21.53
CA SER A 116 -11.50 1.34 21.48
C SER A 116 -12.05 1.59 20.08
N LYS A 117 -11.28 1.28 19.02
CA LYS A 117 -11.64 1.57 17.63
C LYS A 117 -11.68 0.30 16.78
N LYS A 118 -12.69 0.20 15.91
CA LYS A 118 -12.75 -0.82 14.87
C LYS A 118 -11.93 -0.38 13.65
N ASP A 119 -11.37 -1.34 12.93
CA ASP A 119 -10.67 -1.12 11.66
C ASP A 119 -9.47 -0.14 11.78
N ALA A 120 -8.94 0.07 13.00
CA ALA A 120 -7.85 1.00 13.26
C ALA A 120 -6.49 0.31 13.13
N PHE A 121 -5.47 1.08 12.76
CA PHE A 121 -4.10 0.62 12.79
C PHE A 121 -3.14 1.71 13.25
N PHE A 122 -2.00 1.25 13.74
CA PHE A 122 -0.87 2.06 14.14
C PHE A 122 0.40 1.53 13.48
N ILE A 123 1.24 2.40 12.94
CA ILE A 123 2.55 2.06 12.40
C ILE A 123 3.57 2.99 13.03
N LYS A 124 4.69 2.42 13.48
CA LYS A 124 5.81 3.17 14.06
C LYS A 124 7.14 2.50 13.70
N VAL A 125 8.17 3.31 13.44
CA VAL A 125 9.54 2.82 13.47
C VAL A 125 9.94 2.71 14.93
N THR A 126 10.26 1.49 15.37
CA THR A 126 10.70 1.19 16.74
C THR A 126 12.13 0.69 16.74
N GLU A 127 12.79 0.76 17.87
CA GLU A 127 14.09 0.15 18.08
C GLU A 127 13.95 -1.04 19.04
N SER A 128 14.48 -2.20 18.64
CA SER A 128 14.51 -3.39 19.45
C SER A 128 15.89 -4.03 19.32
N SER A 129 16.56 -4.25 20.44
CA SER A 129 17.92 -4.86 20.48
C SER A 129 18.91 -4.15 19.52
N ASN A 130 18.97 -2.81 19.57
CA ASN A 130 19.80 -1.93 18.73
C ASN A 130 19.53 -2.06 17.21
N LYS A 131 18.34 -2.53 16.84
CA LYS A 131 17.91 -2.56 15.43
C LYS A 131 16.57 -1.86 15.25
N LYS A 132 16.51 -0.99 14.27
CA LYS A 132 15.26 -0.34 13.86
C LYS A 132 14.37 -1.36 13.16
N GLN A 133 13.08 -1.33 13.47
CA GLN A 133 12.05 -2.22 12.95
C GLN A 133 10.76 -1.43 12.73
N LEU A 134 10.04 -1.74 11.67
CA LEU A 134 8.72 -1.18 11.43
C LEU A 134 7.66 -2.05 12.12
N LEU A 135 7.02 -1.49 13.12
CA LEU A 135 5.94 -2.14 13.85
C LEU A 135 4.59 -1.72 13.26
N VAL A 136 3.77 -2.70 12.88
CA VAL A 136 2.40 -2.53 12.40
C VAL A 136 1.46 -3.21 13.40
N VAL A 137 0.55 -2.46 13.99
CA VAL A 137 -0.43 -2.99 14.96
C VAL A 137 -1.83 -2.63 14.49
N GLY A 138 -2.66 -3.64 14.24
CA GLY A 138 -4.08 -3.42 13.96
C GLY A 138 -4.96 -3.74 15.16
N SER A 139 -6.03 -2.99 15.36
CA SER A 139 -7.03 -3.22 16.41
C SER A 139 -7.70 -4.59 16.26
N ASP A 140 -7.98 -4.97 15.02
CA ASP A 140 -8.65 -6.19 14.59
C ASP A 140 -8.11 -6.68 13.24
N GLY A 141 -8.77 -7.66 12.63
CA GLY A 141 -8.34 -8.23 11.35
C GLY A 141 -8.29 -7.22 10.22
N ARG A 142 -9.32 -6.37 10.05
CA ARG A 142 -9.35 -5.36 8.99
C ARG A 142 -8.36 -4.24 9.26
N GLY A 143 -8.28 -3.73 10.48
CA GLY A 143 -7.28 -2.73 10.87
C GLY A 143 -5.86 -3.23 10.59
N THR A 144 -5.56 -4.49 10.91
CA THR A 144 -4.25 -5.09 10.59
C THR A 144 -4.01 -5.16 9.08
N ALA A 145 -5.00 -5.58 8.31
CA ALA A 145 -4.92 -5.64 6.84
C ALA A 145 -4.68 -4.25 6.23
N TYR A 146 -5.37 -3.21 6.72
CA TYR A 146 -5.17 -1.84 6.26
C TYR A 146 -3.77 -1.32 6.60
N GLY A 147 -3.24 -1.65 7.79
CA GLY A 147 -1.86 -1.32 8.16
C GLY A 147 -0.83 -1.99 7.25
N ILE A 148 -1.04 -3.25 6.86
CA ILE A 148 -0.19 -3.95 5.90
C ILE A 148 -0.25 -3.28 4.52
N LEU A 149 -1.45 -2.98 4.02
CA LEU A 149 -1.63 -2.33 2.71
C LEU A 149 -1.17 -0.87 2.70
N GLU A 150 -1.10 -0.22 3.88
CA GLU A 150 -0.44 1.09 4.01
C GLU A 150 1.04 1.00 3.68
N LEU A 151 1.73 -0.11 4.00
CA LEU A 151 3.13 -0.31 3.58
C LEU A 151 3.24 -0.38 2.05
N SER A 152 2.29 -1.02 1.36
CA SER A 152 2.23 -1.02 -0.11
C SER A 152 2.09 0.40 -0.65
N ARG A 153 1.21 1.21 -0.06
CA ARG A 153 1.02 2.62 -0.43
C ARG A 153 2.29 3.44 -0.21
N LEU A 154 2.96 3.26 0.94
CA LEU A 154 4.24 3.92 1.26
C LEU A 154 5.36 3.51 0.29
N ALA A 155 5.33 2.28 -0.21
CA ALA A 155 6.22 1.83 -1.29
C ALA A 155 5.88 2.43 -2.66
N GLY A 156 4.73 3.11 -2.80
CA GLY A 156 4.30 3.76 -4.04
C GLY A 156 3.36 2.90 -4.90
N VAL A 157 2.74 1.87 -4.32
CA VAL A 157 1.74 1.05 -5.02
C VAL A 157 0.39 1.74 -5.01
N SER A 158 -0.19 1.97 -6.19
CA SER A 158 -1.53 2.51 -6.34
C SER A 158 -2.59 1.52 -5.87
N PRO A 159 -3.71 1.96 -5.27
CA PRO A 159 -4.88 1.11 -5.08
C PRO A 159 -5.38 0.46 -6.38
N TRP A 160 -5.20 1.15 -7.50
CA TRP A 160 -5.62 0.76 -8.84
C TRP A 160 -4.63 -0.14 -9.59
N VAL A 161 -3.61 -0.68 -8.90
CA VAL A 161 -2.55 -1.51 -9.48
C VAL A 161 -3.08 -2.63 -10.38
N TRP A 162 -4.20 -3.26 -10.03
CA TRP A 162 -4.83 -4.31 -10.81
C TRP A 162 -5.93 -3.77 -11.74
N TRP A 163 -6.89 -2.99 -11.21
CA TRP A 163 -8.05 -2.51 -11.97
C TRP A 163 -7.73 -1.41 -12.98
N GLY A 164 -6.65 -0.69 -12.78
CA GLY A 164 -6.22 0.41 -13.66
C GLY A 164 -4.89 0.13 -14.36
N ASP A 165 -4.37 -1.10 -14.30
CA ASP A 165 -3.09 -1.51 -14.89
C ASP A 165 -1.92 -0.58 -14.49
N VAL A 166 -1.97 -0.02 -13.27
CA VAL A 166 -0.97 0.92 -12.77
C VAL A 166 0.25 0.15 -12.28
N THR A 167 1.23 -0.02 -13.16
CA THR A 167 2.49 -0.68 -12.80
C THR A 167 3.29 0.15 -11.81
N PRO A 168 3.65 -0.39 -10.62
CA PRO A 168 4.48 0.32 -9.67
C PRO A 168 5.88 0.61 -10.21
N ILE A 169 6.41 1.79 -9.85
CA ILE A 169 7.80 2.15 -10.19
C ILE A 169 8.75 1.28 -9.36
N LYS A 170 9.74 0.67 -10.02
CA LYS A 170 10.79 -0.11 -9.34
C LYS A 170 11.67 0.79 -8.48
N LYS A 171 12.00 0.31 -7.29
CA LYS A 171 12.84 1.00 -6.32
C LYS A 171 13.96 0.10 -5.81
N ASN A 172 15.16 0.65 -5.75
CA ASN A 172 16.32 -0.03 -5.16
C ASN A 172 16.43 0.19 -3.65
N GLN A 173 15.64 1.11 -3.10
CA GLN A 173 15.62 1.42 -1.68
C GLN A 173 14.22 1.86 -1.25
N LEU A 174 13.81 1.46 -0.05
CA LEU A 174 12.60 1.94 0.60
C LEU A 174 12.97 2.49 1.97
N THR A 175 12.67 3.76 2.20
CA THR A 175 13.00 4.49 3.43
C THR A 175 11.78 5.15 4.03
N LEU A 176 11.84 5.40 5.32
CA LEU A 176 10.91 6.22 6.08
C LEU A 176 11.71 7.10 7.05
N PRO A 177 11.18 8.23 7.55
CA PRO A 177 11.79 8.95 8.67
C PRO A 177 12.02 8.00 9.86
N ALA A 178 13.13 8.16 10.56
CA ALA A 178 13.46 7.29 11.71
C ALA A 178 12.45 7.40 12.86
N ASP A 179 11.74 8.51 12.94
CA ASP A 179 10.68 8.81 13.90
C ASP A 179 9.27 8.59 13.32
N TYR A 180 9.16 7.95 12.14
CA TYR A 180 7.88 7.75 11.47
C TYR A 180 6.88 7.07 12.40
N THR A 181 5.73 7.70 12.53
CA THR A 181 4.58 7.17 13.27
C THR A 181 3.27 7.61 12.61
N THR A 182 2.28 6.75 12.62
CA THR A 182 0.91 7.08 12.17
C THR A 182 -0.12 6.25 12.92
N PHE A 183 -1.20 6.88 13.33
CA PHE A 183 -2.41 6.23 13.84
C PHE A 183 -3.56 6.59 12.93
N GLN A 184 -4.28 5.58 12.45
CA GLN A 184 -5.42 5.82 11.57
C GLN A 184 -6.59 4.95 11.99
N SER A 185 -7.76 5.58 12.06
CA SER A 185 -9.03 4.90 12.31
C SER A 185 -10.13 5.55 11.47
N PRO A 186 -11.08 4.79 10.96
CA PRO A 186 -12.20 5.37 10.23
C PRO A 186 -13.13 6.13 11.15
N SER A 187 -13.74 7.20 10.63
CA SER A 187 -14.75 7.99 11.32
C SER A 187 -16.17 7.39 11.26
N VAL A 188 -16.38 6.46 10.32
CA VAL A 188 -17.67 5.76 10.10
C VAL A 188 -17.46 4.25 10.06
N GLU A 189 -18.45 3.49 10.53
CA GLU A 189 -18.34 2.04 10.62
C GLU A 189 -18.35 1.37 9.24
N TYR A 190 -19.28 1.73 8.37
CA TYR A 190 -19.41 1.14 7.03
C TYR A 190 -18.95 2.11 5.95
N ARG A 191 -18.08 1.64 5.09
CA ARG A 191 -17.45 2.39 3.99
C ARG A 191 -17.45 1.49 2.76
N GLY A 192 -18.14 1.88 1.72
CA GLY A 192 -18.29 0.98 0.59
C GLY A 192 -18.81 1.66 -0.65
N ILE A 193 -19.12 0.84 -1.63
CA ILE A 193 -19.68 1.25 -2.91
C ILE A 193 -20.93 0.47 -3.22
N PHE A 194 -21.83 1.06 -3.99
CA PHE A 194 -22.82 0.35 -4.77
C PHE A 194 -22.16 -0.16 -6.06
N LEU A 195 -22.35 -1.42 -6.40
CA LEU A 195 -21.84 -2.02 -7.62
C LEU A 195 -22.98 -2.31 -8.58
N ASN A 196 -23.01 -1.61 -9.69
CA ASN A 196 -23.94 -1.91 -10.75
C ASN A 196 -23.46 -3.12 -11.57
N ASP A 197 -24.36 -4.07 -11.82
CA ASP A 197 -24.05 -5.36 -12.43
C ASP A 197 -24.83 -5.63 -13.74
N GLU A 198 -25.29 -4.57 -14.40
CA GLU A 198 -26.01 -4.68 -15.67
C GLU A 198 -25.16 -5.34 -16.78
N ASP A 199 -25.86 -5.84 -17.80
CA ASP A 199 -25.33 -6.70 -18.85
C ASP A 199 -24.52 -6.01 -19.95
N TRP A 200 -24.17 -4.73 -19.77
CA TRP A 200 -23.43 -3.93 -20.75
C TRP A 200 -21.99 -3.53 -20.31
N SER A 201 -21.55 -3.86 -19.10
CA SER A 201 -20.23 -3.48 -18.57
C SER A 201 -19.53 -4.60 -17.81
N LEU A 202 -19.48 -4.50 -16.48
CA LEU A 202 -18.70 -5.39 -15.61
C LEU A 202 -19.15 -6.85 -15.72
N GLN A 203 -20.45 -7.10 -15.77
CA GLN A 203 -20.98 -8.47 -15.85
C GLN A 203 -20.46 -9.21 -17.10
N PRO A 204 -20.63 -8.72 -18.35
CA PRO A 204 -20.13 -9.41 -19.52
C PRO A 204 -18.60 -9.47 -19.57
N TRP A 205 -17.89 -8.48 -19.05
CA TRP A 205 -16.44 -8.55 -18.93
C TRP A 205 -16.03 -9.70 -17.99
N SER A 206 -16.67 -9.82 -16.84
CA SER A 206 -16.40 -10.83 -15.82
C SER A 206 -16.45 -12.24 -16.41
N TRP A 207 -17.59 -12.66 -16.91
CA TRP A 207 -17.76 -14.04 -17.38
C TRP A 207 -17.09 -14.33 -18.73
N LYS A 208 -16.87 -13.33 -19.59
CA LYS A 208 -16.19 -13.53 -20.88
C LYS A 208 -14.67 -13.61 -20.76
N ASN A 209 -14.07 -12.86 -19.83
CA ASN A 209 -12.63 -12.62 -19.81
C ASN A 209 -11.91 -13.10 -18.54
N PHE A 210 -12.62 -13.28 -17.44
CA PHE A 210 -11.94 -13.49 -16.16
C PHE A 210 -12.42 -14.72 -15.37
N GLU A 211 -13.68 -15.03 -15.43
CA GLU A 211 -14.25 -16.15 -14.67
C GLU A 211 -14.15 -17.49 -15.45
N PRO A 212 -14.30 -18.63 -14.76
CA PRO A 212 -14.48 -19.92 -15.42
C PRO A 212 -15.72 -19.97 -16.32
N SER A 213 -15.73 -20.87 -17.30
CA SER A 213 -16.77 -20.99 -18.33
C SER A 213 -18.19 -21.25 -17.80
N ASP A 214 -18.31 -21.77 -16.57
CA ASP A 214 -19.60 -22.05 -15.91
C ASP A 214 -20.26 -20.81 -15.29
N THR A 215 -19.61 -19.65 -15.35
CA THR A 215 -20.12 -18.39 -14.79
C THR A 215 -20.87 -17.50 -15.78
N LYS A 216 -21.21 -18.04 -16.97
CA LYS A 216 -21.89 -17.28 -18.03
C LYS A 216 -23.09 -16.49 -17.52
N GLY A 217 -23.15 -15.22 -17.89
CA GLY A 217 -24.25 -14.31 -17.56
C GLY A 217 -24.25 -13.76 -16.13
N ARG A 218 -23.11 -13.83 -15.39
CA ARG A 218 -23.01 -13.31 -14.03
C ARG A 218 -21.62 -12.79 -13.69
N ILE A 219 -21.55 -11.97 -12.65
CA ILE A 219 -20.28 -11.66 -11.98
C ILE A 219 -19.95 -12.84 -11.08
N GLY A 220 -18.76 -13.43 -11.24
CA GLY A 220 -18.34 -14.58 -10.44
C GLY A 220 -17.52 -14.20 -9.20
N ALA A 221 -17.21 -15.21 -8.40
CA ALA A 221 -16.50 -15.03 -7.12
C ALA A 221 -15.07 -14.49 -7.29
N ARG A 222 -14.39 -14.80 -8.40
CA ARG A 222 -13.04 -14.28 -8.67
C ARG A 222 -13.08 -12.78 -8.90
N THR A 223 -14.04 -12.28 -9.67
CA THR A 223 -14.26 -10.86 -9.90
C THR A 223 -14.62 -10.14 -8.61
N TYR A 224 -15.54 -10.67 -7.81
CA TYR A 224 -15.85 -10.12 -6.49
C TYR A 224 -14.60 -10.05 -5.60
N LYS A 225 -13.77 -11.08 -5.60
CA LYS A 225 -12.53 -11.08 -4.80
C LYS A 225 -11.56 -9.97 -5.21
N GLU A 226 -11.42 -9.68 -6.50
CA GLU A 226 -10.59 -8.55 -6.96
C GLU A 226 -11.20 -7.19 -6.60
N ILE A 227 -12.54 -7.07 -6.63
CA ILE A 227 -13.24 -5.87 -6.12
C ILE A 227 -12.98 -5.71 -4.62
N PHE A 228 -13.07 -6.78 -3.82
CA PHE A 228 -12.82 -6.73 -2.38
C PHE A 228 -11.38 -6.35 -2.06
N LYS A 229 -10.39 -6.83 -2.81
CA LYS A 229 -9.00 -6.41 -2.68
C LYS A 229 -8.82 -4.91 -2.96
N LEU A 230 -9.52 -4.35 -3.97
CA LEU A 230 -9.52 -2.90 -4.21
C LEU A 230 -10.13 -2.16 -3.01
N LEU A 231 -11.28 -2.61 -2.49
CA LEU A 231 -11.92 -2.02 -1.30
C LEU A 231 -10.98 -2.06 -0.10
N MET A 232 -10.27 -3.16 0.15
CA MET A 232 -9.27 -3.25 1.21
C MET A 232 -8.15 -2.21 1.04
N ARG A 233 -7.62 -1.98 -0.17
CA ARG A 233 -6.63 -0.95 -0.46
C ARG A 233 -7.15 0.46 -0.18
N LEU A 234 -8.42 0.70 -0.46
CA LEU A 234 -9.13 1.96 -0.20
C LEU A 234 -9.65 2.09 1.25
N ARG A 235 -9.41 1.09 2.10
CA ARG A 235 -9.90 1.00 3.49
C ARG A 235 -11.43 1.02 3.59
N ALA A 236 -12.08 0.53 2.57
CA ALA A 236 -13.51 0.24 2.57
C ALA A 236 -13.75 -1.19 3.09
N ASN A 237 -14.93 -1.41 3.64
CA ASN A 237 -15.30 -2.67 4.28
C ASN A 237 -16.71 -3.15 3.91
N ALA A 238 -17.36 -2.50 2.96
CA ALA A 238 -18.71 -2.84 2.57
C ALA A 238 -18.93 -2.73 1.06
N ILE A 239 -19.84 -3.53 0.53
CA ILE A 239 -20.32 -3.42 -0.84
C ILE A 239 -21.81 -3.66 -0.88
N TRP A 240 -22.49 -2.94 -1.74
CA TRP A 240 -23.88 -3.20 -2.12
C TRP A 240 -23.88 -3.73 -3.55
N PRO A 241 -23.92 -5.07 -3.75
CA PRO A 241 -24.01 -5.66 -5.08
C PRO A 241 -25.32 -5.28 -5.74
N GLY A 242 -25.27 -5.03 -7.04
CA GLY A 242 -26.48 -4.83 -7.84
C GLY A 242 -27.38 -6.07 -7.77
N MET A 243 -28.68 -5.85 -7.90
CA MET A 243 -29.70 -6.90 -7.90
C MET A 243 -30.66 -6.65 -9.07
N HIS A 244 -30.11 -6.52 -10.28
CA HIS A 244 -30.90 -6.36 -11.49
C HIS A 244 -31.57 -7.68 -11.86
N GLY A 245 -32.77 -7.64 -12.42
CA GLY A 245 -33.54 -8.84 -12.75
C GLY A 245 -32.89 -9.83 -13.73
N ILE A 246 -31.83 -9.41 -14.43
CA ILE A 246 -31.07 -10.26 -15.35
C ILE A 246 -29.78 -10.81 -14.75
N THR A 247 -29.45 -10.47 -13.48
CA THR A 247 -28.21 -10.87 -12.83
C THR A 247 -28.48 -11.90 -11.75
N THR A 248 -27.44 -12.63 -11.38
CA THR A 248 -27.48 -13.57 -10.27
C THR A 248 -27.26 -12.81 -8.96
N LEU A 249 -28.17 -12.94 -8.01
CA LEU A 249 -28.02 -12.34 -6.66
C LEU A 249 -26.70 -12.81 -6.04
N PHE A 250 -26.02 -11.93 -5.33
CA PHE A 250 -24.68 -12.15 -4.76
C PHE A 250 -24.57 -13.49 -4.00
N TYR A 251 -25.52 -13.80 -3.13
CA TYR A 251 -25.49 -15.02 -2.30
C TYR A 251 -25.76 -16.32 -3.08
N PHE A 252 -26.23 -16.21 -4.33
CA PHE A 252 -26.39 -17.37 -5.24
C PHE A 252 -25.20 -17.58 -6.18
N VAL A 253 -24.18 -16.69 -6.08
CA VAL A 253 -22.92 -16.86 -6.80
C VAL A 253 -22.00 -17.79 -6.00
N PRO A 254 -21.70 -19.00 -6.49
CA PRO A 254 -20.83 -19.93 -5.76
C PRO A 254 -19.48 -19.31 -5.41
N GLY A 255 -19.07 -19.36 -4.15
CA GLY A 255 -17.81 -18.82 -3.65
C GLY A 255 -17.78 -17.31 -3.36
N ALA A 256 -18.84 -16.55 -3.71
CA ALA A 256 -18.85 -15.10 -3.48
C ALA A 256 -18.91 -14.76 -1.98
N LYS A 257 -19.72 -15.50 -1.21
CA LYS A 257 -19.80 -15.34 0.25
C LYS A 257 -18.45 -15.61 0.91
N GLU A 258 -17.81 -16.71 0.56
CA GLU A 258 -16.49 -17.10 1.08
C GLU A 258 -15.43 -16.06 0.73
N ALA A 259 -15.49 -15.48 -0.47
CA ALA A 259 -14.62 -14.38 -0.88
C ALA A 259 -14.84 -13.14 0.01
N ALA A 260 -16.11 -12.75 0.28
CA ALA A 260 -16.42 -11.63 1.15
C ALA A 260 -15.95 -11.87 2.59
N ASP A 261 -16.26 -13.03 3.17
CA ASP A 261 -15.85 -13.41 4.52
C ASP A 261 -14.33 -13.38 4.68
N SER A 262 -13.60 -13.95 3.70
CA SER A 262 -12.13 -13.98 3.73
C SER A 262 -11.49 -12.59 3.61
N CYS A 263 -12.11 -11.67 2.89
CA CYS A 263 -11.66 -10.28 2.74
C CYS A 263 -12.23 -9.34 3.82
N GLY A 264 -13.08 -9.84 4.73
CA GLY A 264 -13.71 -9.05 5.78
C GLY A 264 -14.68 -7.99 5.25
N ILE A 265 -15.36 -8.25 4.12
CA ILE A 265 -16.29 -7.33 3.47
C ILE A 265 -17.73 -7.64 3.91
N VAL A 266 -18.43 -6.60 4.31
CA VAL A 266 -19.86 -6.62 4.63
C VAL A 266 -20.67 -6.47 3.35
N ILE A 267 -21.63 -7.37 3.15
CA ILE A 267 -22.54 -7.30 2.01
C ILE A 267 -23.82 -6.60 2.46
N ILE A 268 -24.14 -5.50 1.80
CA ILE A 268 -25.39 -4.75 2.00
C ILE A 268 -26.40 -5.25 0.97
N VAL A 269 -27.56 -5.69 1.42
CA VAL A 269 -28.65 -6.15 0.55
C VAL A 269 -29.94 -5.43 0.93
N ASN A 270 -30.76 -5.11 -0.05
CA ASN A 270 -32.17 -4.77 0.22
C ASN A 270 -32.96 -6.07 0.42
N LEU A 271 -33.75 -6.11 1.45
CA LEU A 271 -34.77 -7.15 1.70
C LEU A 271 -36.08 -6.77 1.04
#